data_84d2b2bfb57647d49500b6945015d04a
#
_entry.id   84d2b2bfb57647d49500b6945015d04a
#
_cell.length_a   1.000
_cell.length_b   1.000
_cell.length_c   1.000
_cell.angle_alpha   90.00
_cell.angle_beta   90.00
_cell.angle_gamma   90.00
#
_symmetry.space_group_name_H-M   'P 1'
#
loop_
_entity.id
_entity.type
_entity.pdbx_description
1 polymer ?
#
loop_
_entity_poly.entity_id
_entity_poly.type
_entity_poly.pdbx_seq_one_letter_code
_entity_poly.pdbx_strand_id
1 'polypeptide(L)'
;MISVQDLYLSVSDRIAKEQSGNFTNAEFNRIVAQAQEDAMDYFESLDGSSQFVQNALNPFLKRYDVAIANTVPFPEDYRSKRNARFRLMFMEGDAPAFKWFPANMLETDEDFDSLYSPIRKPSVTNEVYSYSMDSTGIRLYPEGITGLFQMSYIRTPNAATRAVTFDFVNEIEVYDAGGTVDLEWDNVQFNLFHDLIC
;
A
#
# COMPACT_ATOMS: atom_id res chain seq x y z
N MET A 1 -8.21 -11.73 8.25
CA MET A 1 -7.10 -12.36 7.51
C MET A 1 -7.66 -13.62 6.85
N ILE A 2 -7.39 -13.84 5.58
CA ILE A 2 -7.88 -15.00 4.81
C ILE A 2 -6.82 -16.10 4.91
N SER A 3 -7.23 -17.27 5.36
CA SER A 3 -6.37 -18.46 5.40
C SER A 3 -6.06 -18.95 3.99
N VAL A 4 -4.78 -19.00 3.63
CA VAL A 4 -4.31 -19.52 2.34
C VAL A 4 -4.58 -21.02 2.22
N GLN A 5 -4.54 -21.76 3.32
CA GLN A 5 -4.88 -23.17 3.33
C GLN A 5 -6.37 -23.43 3.02
N ASP A 6 -7.27 -22.63 3.63
CA ASP A 6 -8.70 -22.76 3.37
C ASP A 6 -9.04 -22.40 1.92
N LEU A 7 -8.38 -21.37 1.40
CA LEU A 7 -8.51 -20.97 -0.01
C LEU A 7 -8.02 -22.09 -0.94
N TYR A 8 -6.86 -22.69 -0.65
CA TYR A 8 -6.34 -23.82 -1.41
C TYR A 8 -7.31 -25.00 -1.45
N LEU A 9 -7.86 -25.37 -0.29
CA LEU A 9 -8.84 -26.47 -0.20
C LEU A 9 -10.12 -26.17 -0.99
N SER A 10 -10.64 -24.96 -0.87
CA SER A 10 -11.84 -24.53 -1.59
C SER A 10 -11.65 -24.55 -3.11
N VAL A 11 -10.50 -24.06 -3.60
CA VAL A 11 -10.15 -24.09 -5.04
C VAL A 11 -9.93 -25.51 -5.53
N SER A 12 -9.22 -26.34 -4.75
CA SER A 12 -9.00 -27.76 -5.09
C SER A 12 -10.30 -28.53 -5.22
N ASP A 13 -11.24 -28.31 -4.29
CA ASP A 13 -12.57 -28.93 -4.32
C ASP A 13 -13.37 -28.53 -5.57
N ARG A 14 -13.27 -27.28 -5.99
CA ARG A 14 -13.95 -26.79 -7.20
C ARG A 14 -13.35 -27.42 -8.45
N ILE A 15 -12.02 -27.41 -8.59
CA ILE A 15 -11.32 -28.01 -9.72
C ILE A 15 -11.60 -29.52 -9.81
N ALA A 16 -11.62 -30.24 -8.68
CA ALA A 16 -11.97 -31.65 -8.64
C ALA A 16 -13.40 -31.93 -9.11
N LYS A 17 -14.35 -31.07 -8.75
CA LYS A 17 -15.76 -31.18 -9.21
C LYS A 17 -15.92 -30.91 -10.70
N GLU A 18 -15.15 -29.98 -11.24
CA GLU A 18 -15.16 -29.61 -12.64
C GLU A 18 -14.33 -30.55 -13.53
N GLN A 19 -13.65 -31.54 -12.92
CA GLN A 19 -12.75 -32.50 -13.59
C GLN A 19 -11.63 -31.82 -14.41
N SER A 20 -11.20 -30.64 -14.00
CA SER A 20 -10.24 -29.79 -14.75
C SER A 20 -8.78 -30.14 -14.47
N GLY A 21 -8.51 -31.19 -13.68
CA GLY A 21 -7.13 -31.63 -13.35
C GLY A 21 -6.69 -31.24 -11.95
N ASN A 22 -5.38 -31.33 -11.71
CA ASN A 22 -4.74 -30.94 -10.46
C ASN A 22 -3.77 -29.80 -10.74
N PHE A 23 -3.56 -28.93 -9.77
CA PHE A 23 -2.52 -27.91 -9.80
C PHE A 23 -1.48 -28.14 -8.69
N THR A 24 -0.27 -27.73 -8.95
CA THR A 24 0.82 -27.82 -7.98
C THR A 24 0.75 -26.69 -6.96
N ASN A 25 1.39 -26.88 -5.79
CA ASN A 25 1.51 -25.83 -4.79
C ASN A 25 2.22 -24.57 -5.34
N ALA A 26 3.21 -24.73 -6.22
CA ALA A 26 3.89 -23.61 -6.85
C ALA A 26 2.98 -22.80 -7.79
N GLU A 27 2.15 -23.48 -8.58
CA GLU A 27 1.15 -22.83 -9.44
C GLU A 27 0.10 -22.10 -8.61
N PHE A 28 -0.39 -22.71 -7.53
CA PHE A 28 -1.31 -22.07 -6.62
C PHE A 28 -0.72 -20.77 -6.04
N ASN A 29 0.50 -20.83 -5.49
CA ASN A 29 1.15 -19.65 -4.91
C ASN A 29 1.32 -18.52 -5.94
N ARG A 30 1.65 -18.85 -7.20
CA ARG A 30 1.77 -17.86 -8.27
C ARG A 30 0.41 -17.20 -8.60
N ILE A 31 -0.65 -18.02 -8.65
CA ILE A 31 -2.00 -17.53 -8.94
C ILE A 31 -2.51 -16.66 -7.78
N VAL A 32 -2.26 -17.05 -6.53
CA VAL A 32 -2.63 -16.25 -5.35
C VAL A 32 -1.92 -14.91 -5.34
N ALA A 33 -0.63 -14.87 -5.68
CA ALA A 33 0.12 -13.62 -5.78
C ALA A 33 -0.48 -12.69 -6.85
N GLN A 34 -0.83 -13.22 -8.03
CA GLN A 34 -1.48 -12.45 -9.09
C GLN A 34 -2.87 -11.97 -8.66
N ALA A 35 -3.69 -12.83 -8.07
CA ALA A 35 -5.02 -12.47 -7.58
C ALA A 35 -4.95 -11.36 -6.50
N GLN A 36 -3.88 -11.35 -5.69
CA GLN A 36 -3.66 -10.32 -4.69
C GLN A 36 -3.36 -8.95 -5.34
N GLU A 37 -2.55 -8.91 -6.40
CA GLU A 37 -2.29 -7.69 -7.16
C GLU A 37 -3.55 -7.21 -7.88
N ASP A 38 -4.29 -8.11 -8.54
CA ASP A 38 -5.52 -7.77 -9.25
C ASP A 38 -6.61 -7.22 -8.29
N ALA A 39 -6.70 -7.79 -7.08
CA ALA A 39 -7.60 -7.29 -6.04
C ALA A 39 -7.19 -5.89 -5.56
N MET A 40 -5.89 -5.64 -5.37
CA MET A 40 -5.39 -4.32 -5.00
C MET A 40 -5.72 -3.29 -6.08
N ASP A 41 -5.42 -3.57 -7.34
CA ASP A 41 -5.71 -2.69 -8.48
C ASP A 41 -7.21 -2.40 -8.59
N TYR A 42 -8.04 -3.42 -8.41
CA TYR A 42 -9.49 -3.27 -8.41
C TYR A 42 -9.97 -2.31 -7.31
N PHE A 43 -9.56 -2.53 -6.06
CA PHE A 43 -9.99 -1.67 -4.95
C PHE A 43 -9.39 -0.25 -5.04
N GLU A 44 -8.18 -0.09 -5.53
CA GLU A 44 -7.60 1.23 -5.77
C GLU A 44 -8.32 1.99 -6.89
N SER A 45 -8.75 1.31 -7.95
CA SER A 45 -9.54 1.92 -9.02
C SER A 45 -10.92 2.42 -8.56
N LEU A 46 -11.47 1.83 -7.51
CA LEU A 46 -12.75 2.20 -6.89
C LEU A 46 -12.59 3.18 -5.72
N ASP A 47 -11.38 3.64 -5.45
CA ASP A 47 -11.07 4.47 -4.30
C ASP A 47 -11.95 5.70 -4.18
N GLY A 48 -12.35 5.99 -2.93
CA GLY A 48 -13.28 7.06 -2.60
C GLY A 48 -14.75 6.78 -2.90
N SER A 49 -15.08 5.65 -3.57
CA SER A 49 -16.43 5.35 -4.02
C SER A 49 -17.36 4.81 -2.91
N SER A 50 -16.83 4.08 -1.94
CA SER A 50 -17.65 3.48 -0.87
C SER A 50 -16.87 3.16 0.41
N GLN A 51 -17.61 3.05 1.53
CA GLN A 51 -17.06 2.59 2.82
C GLN A 51 -16.51 1.15 2.72
N PHE A 52 -17.09 0.32 1.86
CA PHE A 52 -16.62 -1.05 1.63
C PHE A 52 -15.19 -1.06 1.06
N VAL A 53 -14.90 -0.23 0.07
CA VAL A 53 -13.56 -0.10 -0.53
C VAL A 53 -12.56 0.43 0.50
N GLN A 54 -12.95 1.45 1.28
CA GLN A 54 -12.09 1.98 2.34
C GLN A 54 -11.76 0.91 3.38
N ASN A 55 -12.73 0.12 3.81
CA ASN A 55 -12.52 -0.97 4.75
C ASN A 55 -11.61 -2.07 4.18
N ALA A 56 -11.75 -2.39 2.89
CA ALA A 56 -10.90 -3.38 2.22
C ALA A 56 -9.43 -2.95 2.17
N LEU A 57 -9.17 -1.67 1.91
CA LEU A 57 -7.81 -1.12 1.83
C LEU A 57 -7.20 -0.74 3.18
N ASN A 58 -8.00 -0.69 4.24
CA ASN A 58 -7.57 -0.26 5.57
C ASN A 58 -6.38 -1.06 6.16
N PRO A 59 -6.29 -2.40 5.99
CA PRO A 59 -5.14 -3.19 6.46
C PRO A 59 -3.80 -2.78 5.83
N PHE A 60 -3.86 -2.16 4.65
CA PHE A 60 -2.69 -1.74 3.88
C PHE A 60 -2.35 -0.26 4.06
N LEU A 61 -3.19 0.49 4.78
CA LEU A 61 -2.95 1.90 5.06
C LEU A 61 -1.84 2.04 6.08
N LYS A 62 -0.73 2.66 5.67
CA LYS A 62 0.39 3.02 6.55
C LYS A 62 0.63 4.51 6.60
N ARG A 63 1.38 4.89 7.61
CA ARG A 63 1.84 6.25 7.82
C ARG A 63 3.35 6.28 7.84
N TYR A 64 3.91 7.16 7.05
CA TYR A 64 5.33 7.42 6.94
C TYR A 64 5.63 8.79 7.51
N ASP A 65 6.38 8.83 8.60
CA ASP A 65 6.80 10.03 9.29
C ASP A 65 8.31 10.18 9.13
N VAL A 66 8.78 11.27 8.54
CA VAL A 66 10.19 11.51 8.27
C VAL A 66 10.57 12.95 8.50
N ALA A 67 11.80 13.18 9.02
CA ALA A 67 12.35 14.52 9.11
C ALA A 67 12.45 15.16 7.71
N ILE A 68 12.08 16.43 7.61
CA ILE A 68 12.13 17.15 6.34
C ILE A 68 13.57 17.25 5.87
N ALA A 69 13.81 16.81 4.64
CA ALA A 69 15.01 17.01 3.84
C ALA A 69 14.59 17.42 2.43
N ASN A 70 15.51 17.92 1.62
CA ASN A 70 15.16 18.34 0.25
C ASN A 70 14.59 17.18 -0.58
N THR A 71 15.12 15.99 -0.37
CA THR A 71 14.60 14.74 -0.95
C THR A 71 14.50 13.70 0.14
N VAL A 72 13.37 13.01 0.18
CA VAL A 72 13.05 11.95 1.14
C VAL A 72 12.85 10.65 0.36
N PRO A 73 13.46 9.52 0.75
CA PRO A 73 13.27 8.25 0.07
C PRO A 73 11.81 7.76 0.22
N PHE A 74 11.36 6.96 -0.74
CA PHE A 74 10.11 6.22 -0.59
C PHE A 74 10.23 5.16 0.51
N PRO A 75 9.12 4.87 1.22
CA PRO A 75 9.04 3.63 1.97
C PRO A 75 9.25 2.42 1.05
N GLU A 76 9.93 1.37 1.55
CA GLU A 76 10.24 0.18 0.75
C GLU A 76 8.98 -0.55 0.24
N ASP A 77 7.90 -0.48 1.02
CA ASP A 77 6.61 -1.11 0.72
C ASP A 77 5.58 -0.13 0.11
N TYR A 78 6.03 1.03 -0.41
CA TYR A 78 5.16 2.03 -1.01
C TYR A 78 4.50 1.51 -2.30
N ARG A 79 3.18 1.64 -2.37
CA ARG A 79 2.39 1.35 -3.59
C ARG A 79 1.70 2.61 -4.13
N SER A 80 0.84 3.21 -3.34
CA SER A 80 0.14 4.42 -3.76
C SER A 80 -0.05 5.41 -2.61
N LYS A 81 -0.09 6.70 -2.96
CA LYS A 81 -0.30 7.78 -1.99
C LYS A 81 -1.77 7.92 -1.61
N ARG A 82 -2.01 8.47 -0.40
CA ARG A 82 -3.33 8.91 0.05
C ARG A 82 -3.34 10.40 0.32
N ASN A 83 -2.70 10.82 1.38
CA ASN A 83 -2.54 12.23 1.71
C ASN A 83 -1.17 12.50 2.29
N ALA A 84 -0.79 13.78 2.30
CA ALA A 84 0.44 14.23 2.92
C ALA A 84 0.24 15.54 3.66
N ARG A 85 1.08 15.76 4.69
CA ARG A 85 1.07 16.99 5.47
C ARG A 85 2.44 17.27 6.07
N PHE A 86 2.67 18.54 6.38
CA PHE A 86 3.85 19.00 7.08
C PHE A 86 3.53 19.34 8.52
N ARG A 87 4.40 18.98 9.45
CA ARG A 87 4.38 19.44 10.83
C ARG A 87 5.58 20.36 11.03
N LEU A 88 5.30 21.63 11.19
CA LEU A 88 6.35 22.65 11.33
C LEU A 88 6.28 23.26 12.73
N MET A 89 7.44 23.70 13.20
CA MET A 89 7.58 24.43 14.43
C MET A 89 7.47 25.94 14.17
N PHE A 90 6.67 26.60 14.93
CA PHE A 90 6.50 28.06 14.97
C PHE A 90 6.76 28.57 16.36
N MET A 91 7.14 29.83 16.47
CA MET A 91 7.13 30.53 17.75
C MET A 91 5.78 31.19 17.94
N GLU A 92 5.06 30.81 18.98
CA GLU A 92 3.82 31.45 19.41
C GLU A 92 4.14 32.26 20.69
N GLY A 93 4.47 33.53 20.51
CA GLY A 93 5.14 34.33 21.54
C GLY A 93 6.55 33.80 21.79
N ASP A 94 6.87 33.48 23.06
CA ASP A 94 8.17 32.95 23.47
C ASP A 94 8.21 31.40 23.54
N ALA A 95 7.12 30.72 23.19
CA ALA A 95 7.02 29.25 23.27
C ALA A 95 6.99 28.60 21.89
N PRO A 96 7.70 27.47 21.68
CA PRO A 96 7.60 26.70 20.45
C PRO A 96 6.25 26.00 20.36
N ALA A 97 5.53 26.20 19.27
CA ALA A 97 4.28 25.52 18.93
C ALA A 97 4.43 24.72 17.64
N PHE A 98 3.66 23.63 17.52
CA PHE A 98 3.65 22.82 16.31
C PHE A 98 2.30 22.93 15.60
N LYS A 99 2.34 23.18 14.30
CA LYS A 99 1.14 23.25 13.45
C LYS A 99 1.25 22.30 12.27
N TRP A 100 0.15 21.67 11.92
CA TRP A 100 0.03 20.83 10.75
C TRP A 100 -0.49 21.62 9.55
N PHE A 101 0.12 21.41 8.39
CA PHE A 101 -0.27 22.00 7.13
C PHE A 101 -0.53 20.91 6.11
N PRO A 102 -1.58 21.01 5.28
CA PRO A 102 -1.76 20.12 4.15
C PRO A 102 -0.60 20.29 3.17
N ALA A 103 -0.21 19.20 2.52
CA ALA A 103 0.78 19.21 1.45
C ALA A 103 0.08 18.95 0.12
N ASN A 104 0.28 19.86 -0.86
CA ASN A 104 -0.25 19.72 -2.20
C ASN A 104 0.74 18.93 -3.06
N MET A 105 0.28 17.91 -3.77
CA MET A 105 1.13 17.22 -4.73
C MET A 105 1.21 18.00 -6.04
N LEU A 106 2.40 18.03 -6.61
CA LEU A 106 2.67 18.60 -7.92
C LEU A 106 2.77 17.44 -8.93
N GLU A 107 1.80 17.32 -9.80
CA GLU A 107 1.68 16.22 -10.78
C GLU A 107 1.75 16.69 -12.22
N THR A 108 1.25 17.88 -12.49
CA THR A 108 1.13 18.43 -13.84
C THR A 108 2.13 19.57 -14.07
N ASP A 109 2.39 19.91 -15.34
CA ASP A 109 3.23 21.05 -15.69
C ASP A 109 2.70 22.36 -15.08
N GLU A 110 1.37 22.52 -15.03
CA GLU A 110 0.73 23.67 -14.40
C GLU A 110 1.01 23.74 -12.88
N ASP A 111 1.04 22.59 -12.21
CA ASP A 111 1.40 22.52 -10.80
C ASP A 111 2.87 22.91 -10.59
N PHE A 112 3.78 22.44 -11.46
CA PHE A 112 5.20 22.83 -11.41
C PHE A 112 5.41 24.31 -11.72
N ASP A 113 4.63 24.91 -12.62
CA ASP A 113 4.65 26.36 -12.88
C ASP A 113 4.28 27.16 -11.63
N SER A 114 3.50 26.57 -10.71
CA SER A 114 3.18 27.20 -9.44
C SER A 114 4.42 27.50 -8.59
N LEU A 115 5.50 26.73 -8.72
CA LEU A 115 6.77 26.95 -8.02
C LEU A 115 7.42 28.31 -8.37
N TYR A 116 7.12 28.82 -9.56
CA TYR A 116 7.64 30.10 -10.07
C TYR A 116 6.66 31.26 -9.93
N SER A 117 5.41 30.97 -9.55
CA SER A 117 4.37 31.99 -9.38
C SER A 117 4.61 32.82 -8.13
N PRO A 118 4.58 34.18 -8.22
CA PRO A 118 4.73 35.03 -7.04
C PRO A 118 3.68 34.83 -5.96
N ILE A 119 2.48 34.34 -6.34
CA ILE A 119 1.33 34.20 -5.45
C ILE A 119 1.15 32.75 -4.98
N ARG A 120 1.39 31.76 -5.87
CA ARG A 120 1.16 30.34 -5.60
C ARG A 120 2.40 29.60 -5.13
N LYS A 121 3.56 30.22 -5.22
CA LYS A 121 4.85 29.62 -4.83
C LYS A 121 4.76 29.06 -3.41
N PRO A 122 5.14 27.80 -3.20
CA PRO A 122 5.28 27.24 -1.87
C PRO A 122 6.21 28.11 -1.01
N SER A 123 5.71 28.54 0.13
CA SER A 123 6.49 29.37 1.06
C SER A 123 5.92 29.28 2.47
N VAL A 124 6.80 29.46 3.44
CA VAL A 124 6.42 29.53 4.85
C VAL A 124 5.50 30.71 5.12
N THR A 125 5.76 31.85 4.47
CA THR A 125 4.97 33.10 4.64
C THR A 125 3.53 32.95 4.16
N ASN A 126 3.32 32.22 3.07
CA ASN A 126 1.98 31.99 2.51
C ASN A 126 1.31 30.74 3.09
N GLU A 127 1.99 30.00 3.97
CA GLU A 127 1.57 28.71 4.50
C GLU A 127 1.20 27.68 3.40
N VAL A 128 1.85 27.78 2.23
CA VAL A 128 1.67 26.86 1.10
C VAL A 128 2.84 25.90 1.05
N TYR A 129 2.52 24.62 1.13
CA TYR A 129 3.48 23.52 1.14
C TYR A 129 3.11 22.51 0.07
N SER A 130 4.11 22.07 -0.68
CA SER A 130 3.92 21.13 -1.80
C SER A 130 4.99 20.05 -1.79
N TYR A 131 4.73 18.98 -2.50
CA TYR A 131 5.71 17.95 -2.76
C TYR A 131 5.53 17.40 -4.18
N SER A 132 6.61 16.86 -4.73
CA SER A 132 6.58 16.08 -5.97
C SER A 132 7.21 14.72 -5.74
N MET A 133 6.88 13.78 -6.61
CA MET A 133 7.36 12.40 -6.52
C MET A 133 8.03 12.05 -7.86
N ASP A 134 9.28 11.60 -7.80
CA ASP A 134 10.03 11.14 -8.97
C ASP A 134 10.79 9.84 -8.65
N SER A 135 11.54 9.31 -9.60
CA SER A 135 12.30 8.07 -9.44
C SER A 135 13.37 8.13 -8.33
N THR A 136 13.73 9.31 -7.84
CA THR A 136 14.75 9.51 -6.79
C THR A 136 14.15 9.62 -5.39
N GLY A 137 12.84 9.88 -5.29
CA GLY A 137 12.15 10.03 -4.02
C GLY A 137 11.08 11.12 -4.03
N ILE A 138 10.80 11.63 -2.85
CA ILE A 138 9.81 12.68 -2.59
C ILE A 138 10.55 13.98 -2.38
N ARG A 139 10.36 14.97 -3.25
CA ARG A 139 10.91 16.32 -3.09
C ARG A 139 9.91 17.20 -2.37
N LEU A 140 10.38 17.98 -1.40
CA LEU A 140 9.54 18.79 -0.53
C LEU A 140 9.78 20.29 -0.79
N TYR A 141 8.71 21.07 -0.80
CA TYR A 141 8.73 22.51 -1.07
C TYR A 141 7.94 23.28 0.00
N PRO A 142 8.45 24.47 0.44
CA PRO A 142 9.71 25.10 0.03
C PRO A 142 10.93 24.36 0.56
N GLU A 143 12.06 24.50 -0.12
CA GLU A 143 13.34 23.95 0.36
C GLU A 143 13.83 24.67 1.63
N GLY A 144 14.60 23.95 2.44
CA GLY A 144 15.28 24.52 3.63
C GLY A 144 14.39 24.69 4.86
N ILE A 145 13.13 24.18 4.84
CA ILE A 145 12.30 24.14 6.05
C ILE A 145 12.70 22.98 6.94
N THR A 146 12.46 23.14 8.25
CA THR A 146 12.69 22.10 9.25
C THR A 146 11.38 21.65 9.88
N GLY A 147 11.25 20.36 10.12
CA GLY A 147 10.04 19.79 10.69
C GLY A 147 9.89 18.31 10.35
N LEU A 148 8.66 17.87 10.28
CA LEU A 148 8.28 16.50 9.94
C LEU A 148 7.37 16.52 8.71
N PHE A 149 7.71 15.72 7.72
CA PHE A 149 6.81 15.35 6.63
C PHE A 149 6.11 14.05 6.99
N GLN A 150 4.80 14.03 6.85
CA GLN A 150 3.99 12.87 7.07
C GLN A 150 3.17 12.55 5.83
N MET A 151 3.29 11.31 5.37
CA MET A 151 2.50 10.78 4.25
C MET A 151 1.71 9.56 4.71
N SER A 152 0.42 9.52 4.40
CA SER A 152 -0.36 8.29 4.45
C SER A 152 -0.36 7.66 3.08
N TYR A 153 -0.10 6.37 3.02
CA TYR A 153 0.03 5.63 1.77
C TYR A 153 -0.53 4.22 1.91
N ILE A 154 -0.85 3.61 0.78
CA ILE A 154 -1.15 2.18 0.71
C ILE A 154 0.16 1.47 0.44
N ARG A 155 0.46 0.48 1.28
CA ARG A 155 1.61 -0.38 1.09
C ARG A 155 1.28 -1.56 0.18
N THR A 156 2.30 -2.09 -0.45
CA THR A 156 2.23 -3.39 -1.10
C THR A 156 1.92 -4.47 -0.04
N PRO A 157 0.93 -5.34 -0.25
CA PRO A 157 0.66 -6.44 0.65
C PRO A 157 1.84 -7.40 0.71
N ASN A 158 1.99 -8.11 1.84
CA ASN A 158 2.97 -9.17 1.92
C ASN A 158 2.58 -10.31 0.98
N ALA A 159 3.59 -10.92 0.34
CA ALA A 159 3.34 -12.06 -0.53
C ALA A 159 2.75 -13.23 0.28
N ALA A 160 1.51 -13.57 -0.02
CA ALA A 160 0.85 -14.71 0.58
C ALA A 160 1.39 -16.00 -0.06
N THR A 161 1.72 -16.97 0.76
CA THR A 161 2.29 -18.24 0.29
C THR A 161 1.77 -19.41 1.13
N ARG A 162 1.39 -20.50 0.47
CA ARG A 162 1.15 -21.77 1.10
C ARG A 162 2.44 -22.57 1.11
N ALA A 163 2.97 -22.85 2.29
CA ALA A 163 4.15 -23.69 2.45
C ALA A 163 3.80 -25.18 2.53
N VAL A 164 4.67 -26.01 1.98
CA VAL A 164 4.59 -27.46 2.08
C VAL A 164 5.97 -28.02 2.39
N THR A 165 6.01 -29.10 3.14
CA THR A 165 7.18 -29.92 3.36
C THR A 165 7.01 -31.26 2.61
N PHE A 166 8.08 -31.84 2.11
CA PHE A 166 8.01 -33.13 1.45
C PHE A 166 8.29 -34.26 2.44
N ASP A 167 7.30 -35.14 2.62
CA ASP A 167 7.48 -36.37 3.38
C ASP A 167 8.10 -37.44 2.48
N PHE A 168 9.39 -37.68 2.63
CA PHE A 168 10.14 -38.67 1.84
C PHE A 168 9.76 -40.12 2.13
N VAL A 169 9.08 -40.39 3.24
CA VAL A 169 8.64 -41.76 3.60
C VAL A 169 7.38 -42.14 2.84
N ASN A 170 6.45 -41.19 2.74
CA ASN A 170 5.16 -41.40 2.07
C ASN A 170 5.11 -40.80 0.67
N GLU A 171 6.19 -40.14 0.21
CA GLU A 171 6.30 -39.47 -1.09
C GLU A 171 5.19 -38.45 -1.36
N ILE A 172 4.77 -37.70 -0.32
CA ILE A 172 3.68 -36.72 -0.40
C ILE A 172 4.12 -35.33 0.09
N GLU A 173 3.47 -34.30 -0.44
CA GLU A 173 3.54 -32.95 0.12
C GLU A 173 2.63 -32.84 1.34
N VAL A 174 3.19 -32.34 2.44
CA VAL A 174 2.47 -32.09 3.70
C VAL A 174 2.39 -30.59 3.95
N TYR A 175 1.23 -30.07 4.24
CA TYR A 175 1.04 -28.67 4.57
C TYR A 175 1.88 -28.25 5.78
N ASP A 176 2.62 -27.13 5.64
CA ASP A 176 3.43 -26.53 6.69
C ASP A 176 2.79 -25.21 7.15
N ALA A 177 2.10 -25.24 8.27
CA ALA A 177 1.49 -24.06 8.87
C ALA A 177 2.54 -23.02 9.34
N GLY A 178 3.74 -23.48 9.72
CA GLY A 178 4.79 -22.59 10.23
C GLY A 178 5.47 -21.76 9.15
N GLY A 179 5.52 -22.27 7.92
CA GLY A 179 6.07 -21.59 6.76
C GLY A 179 5.03 -20.85 5.90
N THR A 180 3.74 -21.02 6.19
CA THR A 180 2.64 -20.42 5.44
C THR A 180 2.44 -18.96 5.83
N VAL A 181 2.26 -18.09 4.84
CA VAL A 181 1.89 -16.67 5.01
C VAL A 181 0.49 -16.45 4.46
N ASP A 182 -0.43 -16.12 5.35
CA ASP A 182 -1.83 -15.88 5.02
C ASP A 182 -2.02 -14.52 4.30
N LEU A 183 -3.14 -14.43 3.57
CA LEU A 183 -3.57 -13.17 2.95
C LEU A 183 -3.97 -12.16 4.02
N GLU A 184 -3.46 -10.94 3.92
CA GLU A 184 -3.74 -9.85 4.89
C GLU A 184 -5.15 -9.23 4.73
N TRP A 185 -5.95 -9.75 3.82
CA TRP A 185 -7.32 -9.33 3.54
C TRP A 185 -8.31 -9.85 4.58
N ASP A 186 -9.42 -9.16 4.79
CA ASP A 186 -10.49 -9.64 5.64
C ASP A 186 -11.24 -10.81 5.01
N ASN A 187 -11.83 -11.68 5.83
CA ASN A 187 -12.60 -12.83 5.37
C ASN A 187 -13.81 -12.45 4.49
N VAL A 188 -14.26 -11.20 4.55
CA VAL A 188 -15.34 -10.68 3.68
C VAL A 188 -14.95 -10.74 2.20
N GLN A 189 -13.64 -10.64 1.88
CA GLN A 189 -13.11 -10.71 0.53
C GLN A 189 -12.79 -12.15 0.08
N PHE A 190 -13.02 -13.18 0.92
CA PHE A 190 -12.68 -14.57 0.58
C PHE A 190 -13.28 -15.02 -0.76
N ASN A 191 -14.54 -14.72 -1.01
CA ASN A 191 -15.20 -15.09 -2.26
C ASN A 191 -14.60 -14.38 -3.48
N LEU A 192 -14.14 -13.12 -3.32
CA LEU A 192 -13.45 -12.40 -4.39
C LEU A 192 -12.16 -13.14 -4.79
N PHE A 193 -11.33 -13.54 -3.81
CA PHE A 193 -10.11 -14.30 -4.09
C PHE A 193 -10.40 -15.66 -4.69
N HIS A 194 -11.41 -16.36 -4.18
CA HIS A 194 -11.84 -17.63 -4.74
C HIS A 194 -12.23 -17.49 -6.22
N ASP A 195 -12.99 -16.44 -6.58
CA ASP A 195 -13.44 -16.21 -7.95
C ASP A 195 -12.32 -15.69 -8.88
N LEU A 196 -11.30 -15.00 -8.35
CA LEU A 196 -10.13 -14.59 -9.12
C LEU A 196 -9.16 -15.73 -9.44
N ILE A 197 -9.17 -16.80 -8.63
CA ILE A 197 -8.28 -17.95 -8.79
C ILE A 197 -8.93 -19.03 -9.67
N CYS A 198 -10.21 -19.17 -9.64
CA CYS A 198 -11.01 -20.14 -10.41
C CYS A 198 -11.54 -19.58 -11.72
#